data_e7a280891c6fdfe2f1a22f0606034128
#
_entry.id   e7a280891c6fdfe2f1a22f0606034128
#
_cell.length_a   1.000
_cell.length_b   1.000
_cell.length_c   1.000
_cell.angle_alpha   90.00
_cell.angle_beta   90.00
_cell.angle_gamma   90.00
#
_symmetry.space_group_name_H-M   'P 1'
#
loop_
_entity.id
_entity.type
_entity.pdbx_description
1 polymer ?
#
loop_
_entity_poly.entity_id
_entity_poly.type
_entity_poly.pdbx_seq_one_letter_code
_entity_poly.pdbx_strand_id
1 'polypeptide(L)'
;MWGYSYNRYKERTDPRIERKQNMAHDWLEYIGWCRELKYDLDNKFIYMPNNFKKVHDRVAGEYKALQDKKAAAEKLRREKLAAKRMEQTKKAMEEIFSKNDGVDAFQIKGKGLILVVPQSGDEIRKEGEALHHCVGGYVERVAKGETNIFFVRKADHPEQSYFTMEWKNNKVVQCRGKSNCGMPPDVKAFVQVFEKKMQDAIQKGDTNGKKKQNLQSA
;
A
#
# COMPACT_ATOMS: atom_id res chain seq x y z
N MET A 1 -30.50 15.45 6.18
CA MET A 1 -31.53 16.40 5.69
C MET A 1 -30.91 17.47 4.76
N TRP A 2 -30.12 17.06 3.73
CA TRP A 2 -29.42 17.97 2.79
C TRP A 2 -29.69 17.65 1.32
N GLY A 3 -30.67 16.79 1.02
CA GLY A 3 -30.98 16.38 -0.36
C GLY A 3 -32.00 17.24 -1.11
N TYR A 4 -32.69 18.19 -0.46
CA TYR A 4 -33.80 18.92 -1.05
C TYR A 4 -33.41 20.27 -1.71
N SER A 5 -32.20 20.76 -1.50
CA SER A 5 -31.80 22.10 -1.98
C SER A 5 -31.27 22.09 -3.41
N TYR A 6 -30.64 21.02 -3.86
CA TYR A 6 -29.99 20.95 -5.16
C TYR A 6 -30.96 20.90 -6.37
N ASN A 7 -32.11 20.22 -6.19
CA ASN A 7 -33.10 20.10 -7.26
C ASN A 7 -33.93 21.38 -7.49
N ARG A 8 -34.02 22.27 -6.49
CA ARG A 8 -34.83 23.50 -6.63
C ARG A 8 -34.13 24.62 -7.42
N TYR A 9 -32.77 24.53 -7.56
CA TYR A 9 -32.01 25.48 -8.40
C TYR A 9 -31.99 25.07 -9.88
N LYS A 10 -32.23 23.80 -10.19
CA LYS A 10 -32.20 23.29 -11.58
C LYS A 10 -33.41 23.73 -12.41
N GLU A 11 -34.53 24.11 -11.77
CA GLU A 11 -35.77 24.49 -12.46
C GLU A 11 -35.85 25.98 -12.88
N ARG A 12 -34.82 26.80 -12.61
CA ARG A 12 -34.86 28.25 -12.89
C ARG A 12 -33.72 28.80 -13.73
N THR A 13 -32.84 28.00 -14.28
CA THR A 13 -31.80 28.53 -15.17
C THR A 13 -32.29 28.56 -16.61
N ASP A 14 -32.23 29.76 -17.23
CA ASP A 14 -32.46 29.93 -18.66
C ASP A 14 -31.55 28.97 -19.45
N PRO A 15 -32.05 28.12 -20.35
CA PRO A 15 -31.26 27.18 -21.15
C PRO A 15 -30.07 27.85 -21.87
N ARG A 16 -30.18 29.16 -22.18
CA ARG A 16 -29.08 29.93 -22.78
C ARG A 16 -27.95 30.21 -21.79
N ILE A 17 -28.29 30.44 -20.52
CA ILE A 17 -27.29 30.64 -19.44
C ILE A 17 -26.60 29.32 -19.12
N GLU A 18 -27.35 28.23 -19.00
CA GLU A 18 -26.81 26.90 -18.77
C GLU A 18 -25.87 26.47 -19.90
N ARG A 19 -26.23 26.69 -21.17
CA ARG A 19 -25.36 26.43 -22.30
C ARG A 19 -24.07 27.24 -22.30
N LYS A 20 -24.12 28.51 -21.92
CA LYS A 20 -22.93 29.36 -21.80
C LYS A 20 -22.03 28.95 -20.64
N GLN A 21 -22.61 28.56 -19.52
CA GLN A 21 -21.86 28.05 -18.36
C GLN A 21 -21.17 26.71 -18.68
N ASN A 22 -21.86 25.81 -19.38
CA ASN A 22 -21.27 24.55 -19.81
C ASN A 22 -20.12 24.78 -20.79
N MET A 23 -20.28 25.68 -21.77
CA MET A 23 -19.21 25.99 -22.73
C MET A 23 -17.98 26.62 -22.07
N ALA A 24 -18.16 27.47 -21.07
CA ALA A 24 -17.03 28.05 -20.30
C ALA A 24 -16.32 26.99 -19.47
N HIS A 25 -17.07 26.06 -18.88
CA HIS A 25 -16.52 24.94 -18.14
C HIS A 25 -15.69 24.03 -19.07
N ASP A 26 -16.26 23.61 -20.20
CA ASP A 26 -15.59 22.76 -21.18
C ASP A 26 -14.30 23.44 -21.71
N TRP A 27 -14.33 24.76 -21.88
CA TRP A 27 -13.14 25.50 -22.31
C TRP A 27 -12.05 25.53 -21.23
N LEU A 28 -12.41 25.71 -19.96
CA LEU A 28 -11.47 25.66 -18.85
C LEU A 28 -10.83 24.30 -18.68
N GLU A 29 -11.61 23.21 -18.83
CA GLU A 29 -11.08 21.85 -18.83
C GLU A 29 -10.10 21.63 -19.99
N TYR A 30 -10.50 22.03 -21.20
CA TYR A 30 -9.66 21.94 -22.39
C TYR A 30 -8.32 22.65 -22.21
N ILE A 31 -8.30 23.89 -21.68
CA ILE A 31 -7.07 24.64 -21.41
C ILE A 31 -6.23 23.94 -20.33
N GLY A 32 -6.87 23.37 -19.32
CA GLY A 32 -6.19 22.55 -18.30
C GLY A 32 -5.48 21.35 -18.91
N TRP A 33 -6.15 20.61 -19.80
CA TRP A 33 -5.58 19.47 -20.51
C TRP A 33 -4.44 19.89 -21.46
N CYS A 34 -4.63 20.97 -22.23
CA CYS A 34 -3.60 21.51 -23.10
C CYS A 34 -2.31 21.87 -22.32
N ARG A 35 -2.46 22.43 -21.11
CA ARG A 35 -1.31 22.75 -20.24
C ARG A 35 -0.57 21.48 -19.78
N GLU A 36 -1.29 20.46 -19.35
CA GLU A 36 -0.66 19.18 -18.97
C GLU A 36 -0.03 18.44 -20.16
N LEU A 37 -0.62 18.55 -21.34
CA LEU A 37 -0.09 18.01 -22.59
C LEU A 37 1.04 18.87 -23.18
N LYS A 38 1.37 20.01 -22.55
CA LYS A 38 2.41 20.96 -22.96
C LYS A 38 2.17 21.59 -24.34
N TYR A 39 0.92 21.85 -24.68
CA TYR A 39 0.59 22.64 -25.84
C TYR A 39 0.96 24.10 -25.65
N ASP A 40 1.35 24.74 -26.75
CA ASP A 40 1.65 26.17 -26.80
C ASP A 40 0.34 26.99 -26.70
N LEU A 41 0.05 27.49 -25.50
CA LEU A 41 -1.15 28.28 -25.22
C LEU A 41 -1.07 29.73 -25.73
N ASP A 42 0.11 30.22 -26.15
CA ASP A 42 0.25 31.49 -26.79
C ASP A 42 -0.21 31.48 -28.26
N ASN A 43 -0.33 30.25 -28.83
CA ASN A 43 -0.89 30.03 -30.13
C ASN A 43 -2.43 30.17 -30.09
N LYS A 44 -2.96 31.20 -30.75
CA LYS A 44 -4.40 31.49 -30.78
C LYS A 44 -5.26 30.33 -31.31
N PHE A 45 -4.73 29.49 -32.21
CA PHE A 45 -5.46 28.35 -32.76
C PHE A 45 -5.57 27.19 -31.76
N ILE A 46 -4.71 27.15 -30.77
CA ILE A 46 -4.80 26.22 -29.63
C ILE A 46 -5.67 26.84 -28.55
N TYR A 47 -5.44 28.13 -28.19
CA TYR A 47 -6.19 28.82 -27.17
C TYR A 47 -7.67 28.99 -27.51
N MET A 48 -7.99 29.33 -28.78
CA MET A 48 -9.35 29.47 -29.31
C MET A 48 -9.49 28.77 -30.68
N PRO A 49 -9.67 27.46 -30.70
CA PRO A 49 -9.79 26.72 -31.96
C PRO A 49 -11.12 27.01 -32.68
N ASN A 50 -11.09 27.13 -34.00
CA ASN A 50 -12.28 27.41 -34.81
C ASN A 50 -13.38 26.33 -34.68
N ASN A 51 -13.02 25.06 -34.52
CA ASN A 51 -13.94 23.97 -34.24
C ASN A 51 -13.65 23.42 -32.83
N PHE A 52 -14.12 24.15 -31.83
CA PHE A 52 -13.86 23.83 -30.43
C PHE A 52 -14.25 22.39 -30.07
N LYS A 53 -15.47 21.94 -30.44
CA LYS A 53 -15.94 20.61 -30.07
C LYS A 53 -15.01 19.51 -30.59
N LYS A 54 -14.63 19.56 -31.87
CA LYS A 54 -13.73 18.54 -32.46
C LYS A 54 -12.36 18.53 -31.83
N VAL A 55 -11.83 19.72 -31.52
CA VAL A 55 -10.50 19.86 -30.87
C VAL A 55 -10.55 19.43 -29.43
N HIS A 56 -11.59 19.82 -28.69
CA HIS A 56 -11.86 19.39 -27.33
C HIS A 56 -11.90 17.86 -27.20
N ASP A 57 -12.70 17.18 -28.04
CA ASP A 57 -12.84 15.73 -28.01
C ASP A 57 -11.50 15.02 -28.31
N ARG A 58 -10.71 15.55 -29.25
CA ARG A 58 -9.37 15.03 -29.55
C ARG A 58 -8.43 15.18 -28.37
N VAL A 59 -8.35 16.39 -27.79
CA VAL A 59 -7.45 16.69 -26.66
C VAL A 59 -7.87 15.92 -25.40
N ALA A 60 -9.17 15.72 -25.19
CA ALA A 60 -9.69 14.85 -24.14
C ALA A 60 -9.17 13.41 -24.27
N GLY A 61 -9.16 12.87 -25.49
CA GLY A 61 -8.60 11.54 -25.78
C GLY A 61 -7.10 11.47 -25.50
N GLU A 62 -6.33 12.48 -25.93
CA GLU A 62 -4.89 12.55 -25.66
C GLU A 62 -4.58 12.70 -24.15
N TYR A 63 -5.35 13.52 -23.47
CA TYR A 63 -5.23 13.71 -22.02
C TYR A 63 -5.53 12.41 -21.26
N LYS A 64 -6.62 11.70 -21.64
CA LYS A 64 -6.94 10.40 -21.06
C LYS A 64 -5.81 9.41 -21.28
N ALA A 65 -5.26 9.30 -22.49
CA ALA A 65 -4.13 8.43 -22.77
C ALA A 65 -2.89 8.77 -21.91
N LEU A 66 -2.62 10.07 -21.67
CA LEU A 66 -1.55 10.51 -20.77
C LEU A 66 -1.83 10.07 -19.32
N GLN A 67 -3.06 10.23 -18.83
CA GLN A 67 -3.43 9.82 -17.47
C GLN A 67 -3.33 8.30 -17.30
N ASP A 68 -3.80 7.53 -18.27
CA ASP A 68 -3.72 6.07 -18.27
C ASP A 68 -2.23 5.61 -18.23
N LYS A 69 -1.36 6.27 -19.00
CA LYS A 69 0.09 6.01 -18.99
C LYS A 69 0.72 6.35 -17.64
N LYS A 70 0.36 7.50 -17.04
CA LYS A 70 0.83 7.90 -15.70
C LYS A 70 0.37 6.89 -14.64
N ALA A 71 -0.90 6.47 -14.69
CA ALA A 71 -1.47 5.49 -13.76
C ALA A 71 -0.79 4.12 -13.88
N ALA A 72 -0.54 3.64 -15.10
CA ALA A 72 0.18 2.39 -15.36
C ALA A 72 1.63 2.45 -14.83
N ALA A 73 2.34 3.55 -15.07
CA ALA A 73 3.70 3.75 -14.56
C ALA A 73 3.75 3.78 -13.02
N GLU A 74 2.81 4.47 -12.39
CA GLU A 74 2.71 4.51 -10.92
C GLU A 74 2.37 3.14 -10.33
N LYS A 75 1.44 2.39 -10.97
CA LYS A 75 1.14 1.02 -10.57
C LYS A 75 2.38 0.13 -10.61
N LEU A 76 3.12 0.15 -11.73
CA LEU A 76 4.36 -0.60 -11.88
C LEU A 76 5.42 -0.20 -10.84
N ARG A 77 5.55 1.10 -10.55
CA ARG A 77 6.45 1.60 -9.50
C ARG A 77 6.08 1.05 -8.13
N ARG A 78 4.78 1.04 -7.79
CA ARG A 78 4.29 0.48 -6.51
C ARG A 78 4.56 -1.01 -6.41
N GLU A 79 4.32 -1.76 -7.48
CA GLU A 79 4.59 -3.20 -7.53
C GLU A 79 6.10 -3.50 -7.34
N LYS A 80 6.98 -2.78 -8.04
CA LYS A 80 8.44 -2.91 -7.86
C LYS A 80 8.89 -2.59 -6.42
N LEU A 81 8.32 -1.55 -5.83
CA LEU A 81 8.65 -1.19 -4.44
C LEU A 81 8.14 -2.23 -3.44
N ALA A 82 6.95 -2.79 -3.66
CA ALA A 82 6.41 -3.86 -2.83
C ALA A 82 7.26 -5.13 -2.92
N ALA A 83 7.65 -5.54 -4.13
CA ALA A 83 8.54 -6.68 -4.36
C ALA A 83 9.91 -6.50 -3.67
N LYS A 84 10.51 -5.30 -3.78
CA LYS A 84 11.77 -4.99 -3.08
C LYS A 84 11.64 -5.10 -1.55
N ARG A 85 10.56 -4.58 -0.98
CA ARG A 85 10.31 -4.66 0.46
C ARG A 85 10.09 -6.10 0.93
N MET A 86 9.38 -6.90 0.13
CA MET A 86 9.18 -8.31 0.43
C MET A 86 10.49 -9.08 0.45
N GLU A 87 11.35 -8.85 -0.55
CA GLU A 87 12.68 -9.47 -0.62
C GLU A 87 13.58 -9.05 0.56
N GLN A 88 13.55 -7.78 0.97
CA GLN A 88 14.26 -7.30 2.16
C GLN A 88 13.74 -7.99 3.44
N THR A 89 12.43 -8.10 3.59
CA THR A 89 11.82 -8.78 4.74
C THR A 89 12.21 -10.25 4.76
N LYS A 90 12.16 -10.93 3.62
CA LYS A 90 12.56 -12.34 3.50
C LYS A 90 14.01 -12.54 3.93
N LYS A 91 14.96 -11.75 3.42
CA LYS A 91 16.37 -11.82 3.80
C LYS A 91 16.61 -11.52 5.28
N ALA A 92 15.93 -10.53 5.83
CA ALA A 92 16.01 -10.22 7.25
C ALA A 92 15.49 -11.36 8.12
N MET A 93 14.39 -12.00 7.69
CA MET A 93 13.85 -13.18 8.36
C MET A 93 14.83 -14.35 8.31
N GLU A 94 15.40 -14.67 7.14
CA GLU A 94 16.42 -15.70 6.99
C GLU A 94 17.62 -15.44 7.90
N GLU A 95 18.10 -14.21 8.01
CA GLU A 95 19.20 -13.85 8.93
C GLU A 95 18.83 -14.06 10.41
N ILE A 96 17.61 -13.70 10.80
CA ILE A 96 17.13 -13.83 12.17
C ILE A 96 16.93 -15.31 12.54
N PHE A 97 16.32 -16.10 11.67
CA PHE A 97 16.03 -17.50 11.91
C PHE A 97 17.29 -18.37 11.85
N SER A 98 18.25 -18.08 10.97
CA SER A 98 19.51 -18.82 10.90
C SER A 98 20.36 -18.70 12.17
N LYS A 99 20.16 -17.64 12.96
CA LYS A 99 20.85 -17.41 14.24
C LYS A 99 20.15 -18.08 15.44
N ASN A 100 18.99 -18.69 15.24
CA ASN A 100 18.17 -19.29 16.30
C ASN A 100 18.24 -20.83 16.30
N ASP A 101 19.42 -21.43 16.15
CA ASP A 101 19.71 -22.87 16.31
C ASP A 101 18.72 -23.82 15.60
N GLY A 102 18.27 -23.46 14.40
CA GLY A 102 17.43 -24.34 13.58
C GLY A 102 15.97 -24.45 14.02
N VAL A 103 15.50 -23.57 14.89
CA VAL A 103 14.08 -23.48 15.26
C VAL A 103 13.38 -22.54 14.28
N ASP A 104 12.32 -23.01 13.62
CA ASP A 104 11.48 -22.23 12.68
C ASP A 104 10.71 -21.09 13.36
N ALA A 105 11.16 -20.64 14.53
CA ALA A 105 10.53 -19.65 15.35
C ALA A 105 11.54 -18.67 15.97
N PHE A 106 11.25 -17.38 15.86
CA PHE A 106 11.98 -16.36 16.58
C PHE A 106 11.65 -16.41 18.07
N GLN A 107 12.67 -16.60 18.92
CA GLN A 107 12.52 -16.68 20.37
C GLN A 107 13.34 -15.58 21.05
N ILE A 108 12.83 -15.08 22.17
CA ILE A 108 13.58 -14.24 23.10
C ILE A 108 13.72 -14.97 24.42
N LYS A 109 14.95 -15.26 24.84
CA LYS A 109 15.21 -15.93 26.12
C LYS A 109 14.46 -15.25 27.26
N GLY A 110 13.73 -16.04 28.07
CA GLY A 110 13.04 -15.57 29.28
C GLY A 110 11.68 -14.91 29.05
N LYS A 111 11.17 -14.81 27.82
CA LYS A 111 9.86 -14.19 27.57
C LYS A 111 8.72 -15.19 27.38
N GLY A 112 8.99 -16.49 27.21
CA GLY A 112 7.97 -17.53 27.03
C GLY A 112 7.10 -17.35 25.78
N LEU A 113 7.53 -16.50 24.83
CA LEU A 113 6.85 -16.20 23.58
C LEU A 113 7.74 -16.54 22.38
N ILE A 114 7.11 -17.00 21.32
CA ILE A 114 7.73 -17.30 20.03
C ILE A 114 6.96 -16.63 18.90
N LEU A 115 7.66 -16.34 17.80
CA LEU A 115 7.06 -15.88 16.55
C LEU A 115 7.06 -17.02 15.55
N VAL A 116 5.90 -17.30 14.96
CA VAL A 116 5.71 -18.33 13.94
C VAL A 116 5.32 -17.66 12.62
N VAL A 117 5.95 -18.12 11.53
CA VAL A 117 5.62 -17.64 10.16
C VAL A 117 4.56 -18.58 9.57
N PRO A 118 3.41 -18.06 9.13
CA PRO A 118 2.42 -18.87 8.43
C PRO A 118 3.01 -19.48 7.16
N GLN A 119 2.78 -20.76 6.94
CA GLN A 119 3.25 -21.47 5.75
C GLN A 119 2.22 -21.46 4.61
N SER A 120 0.97 -21.12 4.90
CA SER A 120 -0.12 -21.09 3.93
C SER A 120 -1.18 -20.03 4.22
N GLY A 121 -1.96 -19.70 3.19
CA GLY A 121 -3.13 -18.81 3.36
C GLY A 121 -4.21 -19.44 4.25
N ASP A 122 -4.29 -20.78 4.30
CA ASP A 122 -5.26 -21.47 5.14
C ASP A 122 -4.92 -21.35 6.63
N GLU A 123 -3.64 -21.33 6.99
CA GLU A 123 -3.23 -21.03 8.36
C GLU A 123 -3.66 -19.64 8.80
N ILE A 124 -3.53 -18.64 7.90
CA ILE A 124 -3.97 -17.26 8.18
C ILE A 124 -5.49 -17.20 8.37
N ARG A 125 -6.28 -17.98 7.59
CA ARG A 125 -7.74 -18.07 7.76
C ARG A 125 -8.11 -18.70 9.10
N LYS A 126 -7.53 -19.86 9.40
CA LYS A 126 -7.74 -20.56 10.69
C LYS A 126 -7.39 -19.70 11.89
N GLU A 127 -6.32 -18.92 11.79
CA GLU A 127 -5.93 -17.96 12.83
C GLU A 127 -6.99 -16.90 13.05
N GLY A 128 -7.56 -16.34 11.95
CA GLY A 128 -8.66 -15.39 12.03
C GLY A 128 -9.92 -15.97 12.70
N GLU A 129 -10.25 -17.21 12.39
CA GLU A 129 -11.36 -17.94 13.00
C GLU A 129 -11.11 -18.18 14.50
N ALA A 130 -9.92 -18.68 14.86
CA ALA A 130 -9.56 -19.00 16.24
C ALA A 130 -9.53 -17.75 17.15
N LEU A 131 -9.06 -16.63 16.62
CA LEU A 131 -8.98 -15.37 17.36
C LEU A 131 -10.20 -14.44 17.18
N HIS A 132 -11.17 -14.84 16.36
CA HIS A 132 -12.36 -14.03 16.06
C HIS A 132 -12.00 -12.61 15.59
N HIS A 133 -11.11 -12.50 14.60
CA HIS A 133 -10.75 -11.24 13.98
C HIS A 133 -10.49 -11.38 12.46
N CYS A 134 -10.38 -10.23 11.74
CA CYS A 134 -10.44 -10.18 10.29
C CYS A 134 -9.14 -10.58 9.55
N VAL A 135 -8.13 -11.17 10.20
CA VAL A 135 -6.85 -11.50 9.54
C VAL A 135 -7.01 -12.48 8.38
N GLY A 136 -8.03 -13.34 8.41
CA GLY A 136 -8.34 -14.24 7.29
C GLY A 136 -8.51 -13.53 5.93
N GLY A 137 -8.97 -12.27 5.94
CA GLY A 137 -9.06 -11.42 4.75
C GLY A 137 -7.72 -10.89 4.22
N TYR A 138 -6.61 -11.11 4.92
CA TYR A 138 -5.29 -10.61 4.52
C TYR A 138 -4.53 -11.55 3.56
N VAL A 139 -5.04 -12.76 3.33
CA VAL A 139 -4.38 -13.79 2.48
C VAL A 139 -3.97 -13.24 1.12
N GLU A 140 -4.87 -12.54 0.42
CA GLU A 140 -4.54 -11.95 -0.89
C GLU A 140 -3.47 -10.87 -0.80
N ARG A 141 -3.50 -10.05 0.26
CA ARG A 141 -2.52 -8.97 0.47
C ARG A 141 -1.13 -9.55 0.78
N VAL A 142 -1.09 -10.65 1.52
CA VAL A 142 0.15 -11.40 1.79
C VAL A 142 0.68 -12.02 0.50
N ALA A 143 -0.18 -12.66 -0.29
CA ALA A 143 0.20 -13.25 -1.57
C ALA A 143 0.73 -12.21 -2.58
N LYS A 144 0.20 -10.98 -2.55
CA LYS A 144 0.68 -9.84 -3.36
C LYS A 144 1.93 -9.15 -2.79
N GLY A 145 2.44 -9.59 -1.63
CA GLY A 145 3.58 -8.95 -0.96
C GLY A 145 3.29 -7.55 -0.40
N GLU A 146 2.03 -7.20 -0.21
CA GLU A 146 1.63 -5.89 0.33
C GLU A 146 1.82 -5.79 1.84
N THR A 147 1.79 -6.94 2.52
CA THR A 147 1.96 -7.05 3.97
C THR A 147 2.45 -8.46 4.33
N ASN A 148 3.00 -8.62 5.54
CA ASN A 148 3.34 -9.93 6.10
C ASN A 148 2.57 -10.14 7.40
N ILE A 149 2.15 -11.36 7.63
CA ILE A 149 1.46 -11.78 8.84
C ILE A 149 2.36 -12.75 9.60
N PHE A 150 2.46 -12.56 10.91
CA PHE A 150 3.17 -13.41 11.83
C PHE A 150 2.26 -13.79 12.99
N PHE A 151 2.44 -15.00 13.53
CA PHE A 151 1.73 -15.46 14.71
C PHE A 151 2.66 -15.33 15.93
N VAL A 152 2.18 -14.70 16.99
CA VAL A 152 2.84 -14.74 18.28
C VAL A 152 2.18 -15.86 19.09
N ARG A 153 2.98 -16.78 19.57
CA ARG A 153 2.55 -17.98 20.32
C ARG A 153 3.21 -17.99 21.69
N LYS A 154 2.61 -18.71 22.64
CA LYS A 154 3.30 -19.09 23.85
C LYS A 154 4.26 -20.25 23.55
N ALA A 155 5.46 -20.22 24.10
CA ALA A 155 6.47 -21.22 23.80
C ALA A 155 6.11 -22.63 24.33
N ASP A 156 5.29 -22.69 25.38
CA ASP A 156 4.75 -23.92 25.98
C ASP A 156 3.54 -24.48 25.21
N HIS A 157 2.87 -23.63 24.39
CA HIS A 157 1.69 -23.99 23.57
C HIS A 157 1.78 -23.39 22.17
N PRO A 158 2.75 -23.79 21.34
CA PRO A 158 3.01 -23.18 20.04
C PRO A 158 1.89 -23.41 19.01
N GLU A 159 1.06 -24.41 19.21
CA GLU A 159 -0.10 -24.74 18.39
C GLU A 159 -1.33 -23.85 18.67
N GLN A 160 -1.36 -23.18 19.84
CA GLN A 160 -2.51 -22.36 20.23
C GLN A 160 -2.39 -20.94 19.71
N SER A 161 -3.44 -20.45 19.07
CA SER A 161 -3.56 -19.04 18.65
C SER A 161 -3.53 -18.13 19.85
N TYR A 162 -2.65 -17.14 19.83
CA TYR A 162 -2.51 -16.18 20.94
C TYR A 162 -2.61 -14.74 20.45
N PHE A 163 -1.66 -14.28 19.62
CA PHE A 163 -1.71 -12.97 18.95
C PHE A 163 -1.30 -13.08 17.49
N THR A 164 -1.87 -12.22 16.63
CA THR A 164 -1.47 -12.06 15.23
C THR A 164 -0.90 -10.68 15.04
N MET A 165 0.24 -10.60 14.35
CA MET A 165 0.99 -9.38 14.09
C MET A 165 1.07 -9.10 12.59
N GLU A 166 0.77 -7.87 12.18
CA GLU A 166 0.97 -7.37 10.82
C GLU A 166 2.27 -6.58 10.72
N TRP A 167 3.15 -7.00 9.81
CA TRP A 167 4.38 -6.31 9.45
C TRP A 167 4.25 -5.68 8.08
N LYS A 168 4.39 -4.36 8.00
CA LYS A 168 4.29 -3.62 6.73
C LYS A 168 5.19 -2.39 6.76
N ASN A 169 5.85 -2.07 5.63
CA ASN A 169 6.71 -0.90 5.50
C ASN A 169 7.83 -0.83 6.56
N ASN A 170 8.43 -1.99 6.88
CA ASN A 170 9.52 -2.16 7.85
C ASN A 170 9.13 -1.79 9.30
N LYS A 171 7.87 -1.97 9.65
CA LYS A 171 7.37 -1.78 11.01
C LYS A 171 6.19 -2.69 11.33
N VAL A 172 5.94 -2.89 12.61
CA VAL A 172 4.72 -3.52 13.09
C VAL A 172 3.57 -2.51 13.00
N VAL A 173 2.56 -2.81 12.19
CA VAL A 173 1.37 -1.95 12.01
C VAL A 173 0.36 -2.21 13.11
N GLN A 174 0.16 -3.48 13.42
CA GLN A 174 -0.75 -3.91 14.49
C GLN A 174 -0.36 -5.29 15.02
N CYS A 175 -0.73 -5.55 16.27
CA CYS A 175 -0.70 -6.87 16.87
C CYS A 175 -1.95 -7.02 17.74
N ARG A 176 -2.77 -8.02 17.45
CA ARG A 176 -4.09 -8.24 18.05
C ARG A 176 -4.28 -9.69 18.47
N GLY A 177 -4.89 -9.86 19.61
CA GLY A 177 -5.31 -11.16 20.13
C GLY A 177 -6.81 -11.41 19.91
N LYS A 178 -7.37 -12.34 20.68
CA LYS A 178 -8.77 -12.76 20.55
C LYS A 178 -9.71 -11.56 20.62
N SER A 179 -10.68 -11.52 19.69
CA SER A 179 -11.67 -10.45 19.55
C SER A 179 -11.06 -9.05 19.46
N ASN A 180 -9.90 -8.95 18.76
CA ASN A 180 -9.13 -7.72 18.58
C ASN A 180 -8.61 -7.08 19.89
N CYS A 181 -8.43 -7.85 20.96
CA CYS A 181 -7.88 -7.30 22.21
C CYS A 181 -6.46 -6.72 21.99
N GLY A 182 -6.11 -5.74 22.82
CA GLY A 182 -4.81 -5.11 22.83
C GLY A 182 -3.72 -6.01 23.41
N MET A 183 -2.46 -5.69 23.13
CA MET A 183 -1.31 -6.43 23.64
C MET A 183 -1.12 -6.24 25.16
N PRO A 184 -0.99 -7.32 25.94
CA PRO A 184 -0.49 -7.23 27.31
C PRO A 184 1.00 -6.82 27.32
N PRO A 185 1.54 -6.41 28.47
CA PRO A 185 2.91 -5.87 28.56
C PRO A 185 4.03 -6.80 28.06
N ASP A 186 3.89 -8.10 28.27
CA ASP A 186 4.82 -9.13 27.82
C ASP A 186 4.85 -9.26 26.29
N VAL A 187 3.67 -9.33 25.66
CA VAL A 187 3.52 -9.34 24.18
C VAL A 187 4.06 -8.03 23.59
N LYS A 188 3.74 -6.89 24.20
CA LYS A 188 4.24 -5.60 23.74
C LYS A 188 5.77 -5.53 23.75
N ALA A 189 6.40 -5.98 24.84
CA ALA A 189 7.86 -6.04 24.95
C ALA A 189 8.48 -7.00 23.92
N PHE A 190 7.86 -8.17 23.68
CA PHE A 190 8.29 -9.13 22.67
C PHE A 190 8.25 -8.52 21.26
N VAL A 191 7.13 -7.89 20.89
CA VAL A 191 6.94 -7.24 19.60
C VAL A 191 7.95 -6.13 19.36
N GLN A 192 8.24 -5.30 20.36
CA GLN A 192 9.24 -4.23 20.26
C GLN A 192 10.66 -4.77 19.99
N VAL A 193 11.04 -5.84 20.67
CA VAL A 193 12.37 -6.46 20.44
C VAL A 193 12.44 -7.08 19.05
N PHE A 194 11.38 -7.75 18.59
CA PHE A 194 11.30 -8.28 17.24
C PHE A 194 11.40 -7.16 16.20
N GLU A 195 10.61 -6.10 16.35
CA GLU A 195 10.61 -4.96 15.42
C GLU A 195 12.00 -4.35 15.27
N LYS A 196 12.69 -4.11 16.40
CA LYS A 196 14.06 -3.60 16.39
C LYS A 196 15.02 -4.53 15.65
N LYS A 197 14.99 -5.83 15.93
CA LYS A 197 15.86 -6.81 15.26
C LYS A 197 15.60 -6.86 13.75
N MET A 198 14.34 -6.80 13.31
CA MET A 198 13.99 -6.74 11.90
C MET A 198 14.53 -5.47 11.22
N GLN A 199 14.38 -4.32 11.87
CA GLN A 199 14.87 -3.05 11.35
C GLN A 199 16.41 -3.05 11.23
N ASP A 200 17.11 -3.54 12.25
CA ASP A 200 18.58 -3.68 12.26
C ASP A 200 19.06 -4.62 11.13
N ALA A 201 18.39 -5.74 10.91
CA ALA A 201 18.73 -6.68 9.85
C ALA A 201 18.52 -6.08 8.45
N ILE A 202 17.41 -5.37 8.23
CA ILE A 202 17.11 -4.69 6.96
C ILE A 202 18.15 -3.61 6.68
N GLN A 203 18.54 -2.80 7.66
CA GLN A 203 19.56 -1.76 7.50
C GLN A 203 20.92 -2.33 7.14
N LYS A 204 21.34 -3.43 7.77
CA LYS A 204 22.60 -4.14 7.44
C LYS A 204 22.59 -4.69 6.02
N GLY A 205 21.47 -5.25 5.57
CA GLY A 205 21.30 -5.74 4.21
C GLY A 205 21.44 -4.63 3.15
N ASP A 206 20.89 -3.44 3.39
CA ASP A 206 21.01 -2.29 2.50
C ASP A 206 22.45 -1.71 2.45
N THR A 207 23.15 -1.69 3.57
CA THR A 207 24.56 -1.21 3.60
C THR A 207 25.51 -2.15 2.87
N ASN A 208 25.34 -3.46 2.99
CA ASN A 208 26.11 -4.46 2.26
C ASN A 208 25.83 -4.45 0.76
N GLY A 209 24.58 -4.17 0.35
CA GLY A 209 24.21 -4.01 -1.05
C GLY A 209 24.89 -2.80 -1.72
N LYS A 210 24.97 -1.67 -1.02
CA LYS A 210 25.66 -0.46 -1.52
C LYS A 210 27.16 -0.64 -1.64
N LYS A 211 27.82 -1.35 -0.72
CA LYS A 211 29.25 -1.67 -0.81
C LYS A 211 29.58 -2.57 -2.01
N LYS A 212 28.74 -3.55 -2.34
CA LYS A 212 28.95 -4.42 -3.52
C LYS A 212 28.75 -3.68 -4.84
N GLN A 213 27.82 -2.74 -4.94
CA GLN A 213 27.64 -1.95 -6.16
C GLN A 213 28.80 -0.97 -6.44
N ASN A 214 29.37 -0.37 -5.39
CA ASN A 214 30.53 0.51 -5.53
C ASN A 214 31.85 -0.23 -5.85
N LEU A 215 31.92 -1.53 -5.60
CA LEU A 215 33.09 -2.38 -5.95
C LEU A 215 33.00 -2.93 -7.39
N GLN A 216 31.82 -2.92 -8.02
CA GLN A 216 31.63 -3.34 -9.42
C GLN A 216 31.70 -2.17 -10.43
N SER A 217 31.73 -0.93 -9.94
CA SER A 217 31.82 0.30 -10.73
C SER A 217 33.17 1.01 -10.61
N ALA A 218 34.15 0.40 -9.99
CA ALA A 218 35.56 0.81 -9.95
C ALA A 218 36.44 -0.21 -10.71
#